data_c7cb29ba98836e9fdd7c2a54612e7c4a
#
_entry.id   c7cb29ba98836e9fdd7c2a54612e7c4a
#
_cell.length_a   1.000
_cell.length_b   1.000
_cell.length_c   1.000
_cell.angle_alpha   90.00
_cell.angle_beta   90.00
_cell.angle_gamma   90.00
#
_symmetry.space_group_name_H-M   'P 1'
#
loop_
_entity.id
_entity.type
_entity.pdbx_description
1 polymer ?
#
loop_
_entity_poly.entity_id
_entity_poly.type
_entity_poly.pdbx_seq_one_letter_code
_entity_poly.pdbx_strand_id
1 'polypeptide(L)'
;MTYRERLIESLTKAGFQRSYNANIFDKDLDDEEVSIRVMFNDYADSYAEVYMSFDGKTIGSLNFTTNCLYACGIEERAKKFGEICRGAML
;
A
#
# COMPACT_ATOMS: atom_id res chain seq x y z
N MET A 1 -19.24 -3.38 -10.36
CA MET A 1 -18.10 -3.36 -9.41
C MET A 1 -17.45 -1.97 -9.42
N THR A 2 -17.30 -1.36 -8.25
CA THR A 2 -16.66 -0.04 -8.11
C THR A 2 -15.14 -0.16 -8.20
N TYR A 3 -14.45 0.95 -8.40
CA TYR A 3 -12.99 0.99 -8.38
C TYR A 3 -12.43 0.50 -7.04
N ARG A 4 -13.08 0.89 -5.94
CA ARG A 4 -12.71 0.44 -4.61
C ARG A 4 -12.77 -1.09 -4.49
N GLU A 5 -13.86 -1.71 -4.95
CA GLU A 5 -14.02 -3.16 -4.92
C GLU A 5 -12.97 -3.86 -5.78
N ARG A 6 -12.64 -3.31 -6.95
CA ARG A 6 -11.60 -3.85 -7.83
C ARG A 6 -10.22 -3.80 -7.16
N LEU A 7 -9.90 -2.68 -6.53
CA LEU A 7 -8.63 -2.55 -5.84
C LEU A 7 -8.55 -3.51 -4.65
N ILE A 8 -9.61 -3.63 -3.86
CA ILE A 8 -9.69 -4.56 -2.74
C ILE A 8 -9.46 -6.00 -3.22
N GLU A 9 -10.10 -6.38 -4.33
CA GLU A 9 -9.91 -7.71 -4.92
C GLU A 9 -8.45 -7.92 -5.33
N SER A 10 -7.85 -6.93 -5.98
CA SER A 10 -6.43 -6.97 -6.39
C SER A 10 -5.50 -7.10 -5.19
N LEU A 11 -5.73 -6.32 -4.14
CA LEU A 11 -4.93 -6.36 -2.91
C LEU A 11 -5.04 -7.73 -2.23
N THR A 12 -6.24 -8.26 -2.16
CA THR A 12 -6.49 -9.58 -1.54
C THR A 12 -5.76 -10.68 -2.31
N LYS A 13 -5.83 -10.67 -3.64
CA LYS A 13 -5.12 -11.64 -4.49
C LYS A 13 -3.61 -11.53 -4.36
N ALA A 14 -3.10 -10.34 -4.11
CA ALA A 14 -1.67 -10.10 -3.94
C ALA A 14 -1.15 -10.46 -2.55
N GLY A 15 -2.03 -10.90 -1.64
CA GLY A 15 -1.64 -11.30 -0.31
C GLY A 15 -1.73 -10.22 0.76
N PHE A 16 -2.30 -9.06 0.44
CA PHE A 16 -2.59 -8.05 1.45
C PHE A 16 -3.63 -8.57 2.42
N GLN A 17 -3.43 -8.30 3.70
CA GLN A 17 -4.35 -8.73 4.75
C GLN A 17 -5.15 -7.55 5.26
N ARG A 18 -6.46 -7.77 5.41
CA ARG A 18 -7.35 -6.78 5.99
C ARG A 18 -7.05 -6.65 7.49
N SER A 19 -6.81 -5.43 7.93
CA SER A 19 -6.66 -5.13 9.35
C SER A 19 -8.01 -5.21 10.07
N TYR A 20 -8.01 -5.08 11.39
CA TYR A 20 -9.25 -5.03 12.18
C TYR A 20 -10.20 -3.94 11.69
N ASN A 21 -9.68 -2.89 11.06
CA ASN A 21 -10.49 -1.88 10.39
C ASN A 21 -10.72 -2.30 8.94
N ALA A 22 -11.98 -2.40 8.52
CA ALA A 22 -12.37 -2.87 7.19
C ALA A 22 -11.81 -2.03 6.04
N ASN A 23 -11.33 -0.82 6.31
CA ASN A 23 -10.79 0.09 5.31
C ASN A 23 -9.27 0.05 5.18
N ILE A 24 -8.60 -0.83 5.92
CA ILE A 24 -7.15 -0.90 5.96
C ILE A 24 -6.65 -2.26 5.50
N PHE A 25 -5.70 -2.25 4.56
CA PHE A 25 -5.05 -3.45 4.03
C PHE A 25 -3.54 -3.31 4.17
N ASP A 26 -2.89 -4.32 4.72
CA ASP A 26 -1.46 -4.29 5.02
C ASP A 26 -0.73 -5.45 4.35
N LYS A 27 0.51 -5.20 3.93
CA LYS A 27 1.44 -6.22 3.46
C LYS A 27 2.87 -5.84 3.75
N ASP A 28 3.69 -6.81 4.16
CA ASP A 28 5.13 -6.64 4.35
C ASP A 28 5.88 -7.19 3.15
N LEU A 29 6.96 -6.52 2.77
CA LEU A 29 7.87 -6.94 1.69
C LEU A 29 9.29 -7.05 2.24
N ASP A 30 10.13 -7.80 1.53
CA ASP A 30 11.59 -7.88 1.78
C ASP A 30 11.93 -8.25 3.23
N ASP A 31 11.44 -9.40 3.70
CA ASP A 31 11.67 -9.90 5.05
C ASP A 31 11.21 -8.91 6.14
N GLU A 32 10.06 -8.28 5.89
CA GLU A 32 9.43 -7.33 6.80
C GLU A 32 10.14 -5.98 6.92
N GLU A 33 11.17 -5.73 6.09
CA GLU A 33 11.89 -4.46 6.12
C GLU A 33 11.05 -3.32 5.55
N VAL A 34 10.21 -3.61 4.54
CA VAL A 34 9.29 -2.66 3.93
C VAL A 34 7.87 -3.08 4.23
N SER A 35 7.08 -2.16 4.77
CA SER A 35 5.66 -2.40 5.04
C SER A 35 4.80 -1.44 4.22
N ILE A 36 3.68 -1.95 3.71
CA ILE A 36 2.73 -1.19 2.92
C ILE A 36 1.39 -1.19 3.64
N ARG A 37 0.78 -0.02 3.75
CA ARG A 37 -0.58 0.12 4.26
C ARG A 37 -1.42 0.91 3.26
N VAL A 38 -2.54 0.34 2.83
CA VAL A 38 -3.51 1.00 1.96
C VAL A 38 -4.75 1.30 2.79
N MET A 39 -5.13 2.57 2.85
CA MET A 39 -6.28 3.03 3.62
C MET A 39 -7.31 3.65 2.70
N PHE A 40 -8.54 3.16 2.77
CA PHE A 40 -9.66 3.70 2.02
C PHE A 40 -10.40 4.73 2.85
N ASN A 41 -10.90 5.76 2.18
CA ASN A 41 -11.70 6.80 2.81
C ASN A 41 -13.19 6.43 2.70
N ASP A 42 -13.94 6.51 3.80
CA ASP A 42 -15.37 6.20 3.81
C ASP A 42 -16.21 7.18 2.99
N TYR A 43 -15.68 8.37 2.73
CA TYR A 43 -16.42 9.43 2.04
C TYR A 43 -16.05 9.57 0.57
N ALA A 44 -15.07 8.83 0.08
CA ALA A 44 -14.58 8.95 -1.29
C ALA A 44 -14.14 7.59 -1.85
N ASP A 45 -15.00 6.94 -2.62
CA ASP A 45 -14.73 5.62 -3.20
C ASP A 45 -13.65 5.64 -4.27
N SER A 46 -13.31 6.80 -4.79
CA SER A 46 -12.29 6.96 -5.83
C SER A 46 -10.90 7.28 -5.29
N TYR A 47 -10.72 7.18 -3.98
CA TYR A 47 -9.53 7.69 -3.32
C TYR A 47 -9.00 6.69 -2.28
N ALA A 48 -7.71 6.49 -2.28
CA ALA A 48 -7.03 5.69 -1.27
C ALA A 48 -5.67 6.32 -0.94
N GLU A 49 -5.26 6.20 0.31
CA GLU A 49 -3.95 6.62 0.77
C GLU A 49 -3.06 5.39 0.90
N VAL A 50 -1.83 5.51 0.42
CA VAL A 50 -0.83 4.45 0.54
C VAL A 50 0.30 4.95 1.41
N TYR A 51 0.56 4.25 2.49
CA TYR A 51 1.65 4.52 3.41
C TYR A 51 2.72 3.46 3.24
N MET A 52 3.97 3.88 3.21
CA MET A 52 5.11 2.98 3.14
C MET A 52 6.03 3.28 4.30
N SER A 53 6.49 2.22 4.97
CA SER A 53 7.46 2.35 6.07
C SER A 53 8.66 1.46 5.79
N PHE A 54 9.82 1.93 6.24
CA PHE A 54 11.07 1.21 6.15
C PHE A 54 11.63 1.03 7.55
N ASP A 55 11.93 -0.22 7.92
CA ASP A 55 12.45 -0.59 9.24
C ASP A 55 11.60 -0.04 10.40
N GLY A 56 10.28 -0.13 10.23
CA GLY A 56 9.31 0.30 11.24
C GLY A 56 9.06 1.81 11.31
N LYS A 57 9.69 2.60 10.42
CA LYS A 57 9.52 4.06 10.40
C LYS A 57 8.74 4.48 9.18
N THR A 58 7.61 5.15 9.38
CA THR A 58 6.84 5.72 8.27
C THR A 58 7.57 6.94 7.73
N ILE A 59 8.02 6.87 6.47
CA ILE A 59 8.81 7.93 5.85
C ILE A 59 7.98 8.76 4.88
N GLY A 60 6.80 8.27 4.47
CA GLY A 60 5.95 9.03 3.58
C GLY A 60 4.60 8.40 3.35
N SER A 61 3.70 9.20 2.82
CA SER A 61 2.39 8.73 2.35
C SER A 61 2.17 9.23 0.94
N LEU A 62 1.48 8.42 0.13
CA LEU A 62 1.13 8.76 -1.23
C LEU A 62 -0.38 8.67 -1.39
N ASN A 63 -0.95 9.66 -2.06
CA ASN A 63 -2.39 9.72 -2.30
C ASN A 63 -2.68 9.40 -3.76
N PHE A 64 -3.57 8.47 -4.00
CA PHE A 64 -3.93 8.02 -5.35
C PHE A 64 -5.44 7.93 -5.51
N THR A 65 -5.89 8.03 -6.75
CA THR A 65 -7.26 7.64 -7.09
C THR A 65 -7.29 6.12 -7.31
N THR A 66 -8.35 5.48 -6.86
CA THR A 66 -8.46 4.02 -6.93
C THR A 66 -8.49 3.48 -8.36
N ASN A 67 -8.95 4.28 -9.33
CA ASN A 67 -8.99 3.86 -10.73
C ASN A 67 -7.61 3.75 -11.39
N CYS A 68 -6.58 4.29 -10.75
CA CYS A 68 -5.20 4.24 -11.25
C CYS A 68 -4.31 3.25 -10.50
N LEU A 69 -4.86 2.55 -9.49
CA LEU A 69 -4.09 1.71 -8.60
C LEU A 69 -4.43 0.23 -8.73
N TYR A 70 -3.39 -0.57 -8.83
CA TYR A 70 -3.47 -2.01 -8.67
C TYR A 70 -2.38 -2.46 -7.71
N ALA A 71 -2.57 -3.61 -7.07
CA ALA A 71 -1.62 -4.12 -6.09
C ALA A 71 -0.19 -4.21 -6.65
N CYS A 72 -0.03 -4.64 -7.89
CA CYS A 72 1.30 -4.76 -8.51
C CYS A 72 2.01 -3.41 -8.62
N GLY A 73 1.29 -2.34 -8.94
CA GLY A 73 1.87 -1.00 -9.01
C GLY A 73 2.28 -0.47 -7.64
N ILE A 74 1.50 -0.77 -6.62
CA ILE A 74 1.81 -0.39 -5.24
C ILE A 74 3.07 -1.12 -4.77
N GLU A 75 3.15 -2.43 -5.02
CA GLU A 75 4.31 -3.24 -4.63
C GLU A 75 5.58 -2.81 -5.35
N GLU A 76 5.48 -2.48 -6.64
CA GLU A 76 6.61 -2.01 -7.42
C GLU A 76 7.19 -0.71 -6.85
N ARG A 77 6.32 0.22 -6.48
CA ARG A 77 6.73 1.47 -5.84
C ARG A 77 7.34 1.24 -4.47
N ALA A 78 6.80 0.30 -3.71
CA ALA A 78 7.33 -0.07 -2.40
C ALA A 78 8.73 -0.68 -2.51
N LYS A 79 8.98 -1.49 -3.53
CA LYS A 79 10.32 -2.04 -3.79
C LYS A 79 11.32 -0.94 -4.07
N LYS A 80 10.97 0.02 -4.92
CA LYS A 80 11.84 1.18 -5.21
C LYS A 80 12.08 2.02 -3.96
N PHE A 81 11.05 2.23 -3.16
CA PHE A 81 11.17 2.93 -1.90
C PHE A 81 12.17 2.24 -0.97
N GLY A 82 12.08 0.91 -0.84
CA GLY A 82 13.01 0.12 -0.05
C GLY A 82 14.46 0.23 -0.53
N GLU A 83 14.67 0.19 -1.85
CA GLU A 83 15.98 0.35 -2.45
C GLU A 83 16.60 1.72 -2.14
N ILE A 84 15.79 2.78 -2.25
CA ILE A 84 16.23 4.14 -1.95
C ILE A 84 16.61 4.27 -0.47
N CYS A 85 15.79 3.73 0.42
CA CYS A 85 16.06 3.78 1.86
C CYS A 85 17.32 3.01 2.24
N ARG A 86 17.54 1.82 1.66
CA ARG A 86 18.76 1.06 1.89
C ARG A 86 19.99 1.81 1.40
N GLY A 87 19.91 2.41 0.20
CA GLY A 87 21.00 3.21 -0.35
C GLY A 87 21.34 4.41 0.52
N ALA A 88 20.34 5.05 1.11
CA ALA A 88 20.56 6.20 1.99
C ALA A 88 21.21 5.80 3.33
N MET A 89 21.10 4.55 3.73
CA MET A 89 21.69 4.04 4.97
C MET A 89 23.13 3.55 4.79
N LEU A 90 23.57 3.46 3.57
CA LEU A 90 24.94 3.08 3.25
C LEU A 90 25.83 4.30 3.14
#